data_21186cb71ef7b3981e3f88e81fb80ca0
#
_entry.id   21186cb71ef7b3981e3f88e81fb80ca0
#
_cell.length_a   1.000
_cell.length_b   1.000
_cell.length_c   1.000
_cell.angle_alpha   90.00
_cell.angle_beta   90.00
_cell.angle_gamma   90.00
#
_symmetry.space_group_name_H-M   'P 1'
#
loop_
_entity.id
_entity.type
_entity.pdbx_description
1 polymer ?
#
loop_
_entity_poly.entity_id
_entity_poly.type
_entity_poly.pdbx_seq_one_letter_code
_entity_poly.pdbx_strand_id
1 'polypeptide(L)'
;MIPLERLAVIPVLSGVAPELRERLAERLREEKIPAGRLVFGEGGPGDAVYFIAEGKITIQKDLDKARGLSKTLAVMQTGDFFGEMALLEREPRSASAVALEPTVLLVLPVEDVRAWLSADSRVPLRLLLPFVEALSARLRETTREMTLFFNVGRVLVQDPDSHRLGAELLDTVILAFDDPVTAGFWLWNDFSGEYEMIAGKGLWTEAHRGARSEKDPLFAWLTEKKECALSTDWPADERFATAQAAWPSLRSLLAVPVPGDRRPIGFFVLSHEVMPHYFTPAHRRMLAGMANLVAPSFDSAFLRLEKRSQEKLNRARQDYR
;
A
#
# COMPACT_ATOMS: atom_id res chain seq x y z
N MET A 1 -31.68 7.61 13.68
CA MET A 1 -30.41 7.82 14.42
C MET A 1 -29.51 6.62 14.15
N ILE A 2 -28.29 6.84 13.72
CA ILE A 2 -27.31 5.79 13.48
C ILE A 2 -26.74 5.31 14.83
N PRO A 3 -26.62 3.99 15.10
CA PRO A 3 -25.99 3.49 16.31
C PRO A 3 -24.55 3.98 16.44
N LEU A 4 -24.15 4.44 17.63
CA LEU A 4 -22.80 4.99 17.87
C LEU A 4 -21.68 3.97 17.59
N GLU A 5 -21.97 2.67 17.75
CA GLU A 5 -21.06 1.58 17.42
C GLU A 5 -20.65 1.57 15.94
N ARG A 6 -21.54 1.97 15.04
CA ARG A 6 -21.23 2.10 13.62
C ARG A 6 -20.31 3.28 13.30
N LEU A 7 -20.34 4.33 14.11
CA LEU A 7 -19.41 5.45 13.97
C LEU A 7 -18.00 5.05 14.46
N ALA A 8 -17.90 4.12 15.38
CA ALA A 8 -16.63 3.65 15.92
C ALA A 8 -15.76 2.89 14.87
N VAL A 9 -16.40 2.33 13.84
CA VAL A 9 -15.69 1.66 12.72
C VAL A 9 -14.93 2.67 11.84
N ILE A 10 -15.29 3.95 11.92
CA ILE A 10 -14.74 5.02 11.10
C ILE A 10 -13.78 5.85 11.94
N PRO A 11 -12.45 5.72 11.74
CA PRO A 11 -11.44 6.34 12.62
C PRO A 11 -11.61 7.84 12.78
N VAL A 12 -11.92 8.58 11.70
CA VAL A 12 -12.10 10.03 11.76
C VAL A 12 -13.30 10.43 12.64
N LEU A 13 -14.34 9.62 12.69
CA LEU A 13 -15.52 9.87 13.56
C LEU A 13 -15.26 9.43 15.01
N SER A 14 -14.45 8.39 15.21
CA SER A 14 -14.06 7.96 16.56
C SER A 14 -13.20 9.00 17.27
N GLY A 15 -12.43 9.79 16.53
CA GLY A 15 -11.64 10.92 17.04
C GLY A 15 -12.46 12.16 17.42
N VAL A 16 -13.75 12.23 17.02
CA VAL A 16 -14.63 13.35 17.38
C VAL A 16 -15.09 13.24 18.83
N ALA A 17 -15.20 14.38 19.53
CA ALA A 17 -15.67 14.43 20.93
C ALA A 17 -17.03 13.74 21.09
N PRO A 18 -17.28 13.02 22.22
CA PRO A 18 -18.49 12.22 22.41
C PRO A 18 -19.80 13.00 22.17
N GLU A 19 -19.90 14.22 22.67
CA GLU A 19 -21.10 15.05 22.55
C GLU A 19 -21.39 15.45 21.09
N LEU A 20 -20.34 15.61 20.29
CA LEU A 20 -20.48 15.90 18.87
C LEU A 20 -20.77 14.64 18.07
N ARG A 21 -20.30 13.48 18.53
CA ARG A 21 -20.56 12.18 17.90
C ARG A 21 -22.03 11.81 17.99
N GLU A 22 -22.70 12.08 19.10
CA GLU A 22 -24.14 11.91 19.24
C GLU A 22 -24.91 12.80 18.25
N ARG A 23 -24.54 14.07 18.16
CA ARG A 23 -25.13 15.00 17.17
C ARG A 23 -24.90 14.58 15.73
N LEU A 24 -23.72 14.01 15.41
CA LEU A 24 -23.45 13.41 14.10
C LEU A 24 -24.36 12.23 13.83
N ALA A 25 -24.54 11.33 14.81
CA ALA A 25 -25.39 10.16 14.71
C ALA A 25 -26.86 10.50 14.36
N GLU A 26 -27.35 11.64 14.81
CA GLU A 26 -28.69 12.14 14.49
C GLU A 26 -28.83 12.65 13.05
N ARG A 27 -27.75 13.14 12.46
CA ARG A 27 -27.77 13.77 11.12
C ARG A 27 -27.30 12.84 10.01
N LEU A 28 -26.48 11.86 10.36
CA LEU A 28 -26.02 10.85 9.42
C LEU A 28 -27.20 10.02 8.90
N ARG A 29 -27.18 9.74 7.58
CA ARG A 29 -28.13 8.84 6.93
C ARG A 29 -27.37 7.64 6.40
N GLU A 30 -27.97 6.45 6.53
CA GLU A 30 -27.42 5.24 5.93
C GLU A 30 -27.93 5.08 4.51
N GLU A 31 -27.02 4.86 3.57
CA GLU A 31 -27.32 4.54 2.19
C GLU A 31 -26.63 3.25 1.77
N LYS A 32 -27.39 2.34 1.13
CA LYS A 32 -26.87 1.09 0.58
C LYS A 32 -26.71 1.22 -0.92
N ILE A 33 -25.48 1.08 -1.38
CA ILE A 33 -25.10 1.28 -2.78
C ILE A 33 -24.74 -0.07 -3.39
N PRO A 34 -25.45 -0.53 -4.42
CA PRO A 34 -25.10 -1.75 -5.15
C PRO A 34 -23.73 -1.63 -5.85
N ALA A 35 -23.07 -2.77 -6.06
CA ALA A 35 -21.83 -2.83 -6.85
C ALA A 35 -22.02 -2.19 -8.25
N GLY A 36 -21.03 -1.45 -8.71
CA GLY A 36 -21.03 -0.75 -10.00
C GLY A 36 -21.87 0.53 -10.01
N ARG A 37 -22.58 0.89 -8.94
CA ARG A 37 -23.42 2.09 -8.88
C ARG A 37 -22.59 3.33 -8.59
N LEU A 38 -22.91 4.39 -9.34
CA LEU A 38 -22.38 5.74 -9.12
C LEU A 38 -22.98 6.35 -7.84
N VAL A 39 -22.12 6.82 -6.92
CA VAL A 39 -22.53 7.60 -5.74
C VAL A 39 -22.72 9.06 -6.12
N PHE A 40 -21.72 9.65 -6.78
CA PHE A 40 -21.80 10.96 -7.41
C PHE A 40 -20.84 11.05 -8.59
N GLY A 41 -21.14 11.92 -9.55
CA GLY A 41 -20.31 12.14 -10.74
C GLY A 41 -19.42 13.38 -10.61
N GLU A 42 -18.30 13.37 -11.35
CA GLU A 42 -17.42 14.54 -11.53
C GLU A 42 -18.21 15.75 -12.07
N GLY A 43 -18.01 16.92 -11.47
CA GLY A 43 -18.74 18.14 -11.78
C GLY A 43 -20.11 18.25 -11.10
N GLY A 44 -20.56 17.21 -10.38
CA GLY A 44 -21.80 17.25 -9.61
C GLY A 44 -21.73 18.15 -8.38
N PRO A 45 -22.87 18.39 -7.68
CA PRO A 45 -22.89 19.23 -6.48
C PRO A 45 -22.13 18.60 -5.32
N GLY A 46 -21.36 19.40 -4.59
CA GLY A 46 -20.69 19.02 -3.34
C GLY A 46 -21.63 19.22 -2.13
N ASP A 47 -22.58 18.31 -1.95
CA ASP A 47 -23.69 18.44 -1.00
C ASP A 47 -23.54 17.56 0.26
N ALA A 48 -22.65 16.56 0.24
CA ALA A 48 -22.45 15.64 1.35
C ALA A 48 -20.99 15.14 1.45
N VAL A 49 -20.64 14.69 2.66
CA VAL A 49 -19.46 13.85 2.95
C VAL A 49 -19.93 12.43 3.19
N TYR A 50 -19.16 11.47 2.73
CA TYR A 50 -19.48 10.05 2.79
C TYR A 50 -18.44 9.30 3.61
N PHE A 51 -18.89 8.43 4.51
CA PHE A 51 -18.07 7.53 5.30
C PHE A 51 -18.41 6.10 4.92
N ILE A 52 -17.41 5.26 4.68
CA ILE A 52 -17.61 3.86 4.28
C ILE A 52 -17.74 3.00 5.53
N ALA A 53 -18.97 2.61 5.86
CA ALA A 53 -19.22 1.68 6.96
C ALA A 53 -18.90 0.23 6.56
N GLU A 54 -19.19 -0.14 5.32
CA GLU A 54 -18.94 -1.47 4.74
C GLU A 54 -18.68 -1.35 3.24
N GLY A 55 -17.77 -2.16 2.69
CA GLY A 55 -17.52 -2.25 1.25
C GLY A 55 -16.38 -1.37 0.75
N LYS A 56 -16.38 -1.10 -0.57
CA LYS A 56 -15.31 -0.35 -1.27
C LYS A 56 -15.86 0.58 -2.32
N ILE A 57 -15.24 1.76 -2.40
CA ILE A 57 -15.52 2.80 -3.39
C ILE A 57 -14.26 3.07 -4.20
N THR A 58 -14.38 3.20 -5.51
CA THR A 58 -13.33 3.75 -6.36
C THR A 58 -13.59 5.22 -6.66
N ILE A 59 -12.56 6.04 -6.53
CA ILE A 59 -12.56 7.45 -6.95
C ILE A 59 -11.92 7.50 -8.33
N GLN A 60 -12.66 8.01 -9.31
CA GLN A 60 -12.28 8.00 -10.72
C GLN A 60 -12.38 9.41 -11.32
N LYS A 61 -11.43 9.74 -12.18
CA LYS A 61 -11.45 10.95 -12.97
C LYS A 61 -11.69 10.61 -14.44
N ASP A 62 -12.64 11.30 -15.06
CA ASP A 62 -12.92 11.15 -16.48
C ASP A 62 -11.76 11.77 -17.28
N LEU A 63 -11.12 10.96 -18.12
CA LEU A 63 -10.07 11.42 -19.06
C LEU A 63 -10.69 11.78 -20.41
N ASP A 64 -11.66 10.99 -20.87
CA ASP A 64 -12.40 11.21 -22.10
C ASP A 64 -13.82 10.65 -21.92
N LYS A 65 -14.76 11.54 -21.63
CA LYS A 65 -16.19 11.18 -21.45
C LYS A 65 -16.81 10.56 -22.69
N ALA A 66 -16.37 10.99 -23.88
CA ALA A 66 -16.92 10.50 -25.13
C ALA A 66 -16.53 9.03 -25.41
N ARG A 67 -15.36 8.63 -24.93
CA ARG A 67 -14.81 7.26 -25.06
C ARG A 67 -15.02 6.40 -23.81
N GLY A 68 -15.61 6.94 -22.77
CA GLY A 68 -15.79 6.23 -21.50
C GLY A 68 -14.47 5.92 -20.79
N LEU A 69 -13.40 6.65 -21.08
CA LEU A 69 -12.09 6.45 -20.47
C LEU A 69 -12.03 7.18 -19.13
N SER A 70 -11.88 6.43 -18.07
CA SER A 70 -11.67 6.97 -16.73
C SER A 70 -10.35 6.44 -16.13
N LYS A 71 -9.74 7.25 -15.27
CA LYS A 71 -8.56 6.88 -14.48
C LYS A 71 -8.95 6.73 -13.03
N THR A 72 -8.69 5.58 -12.45
CA THR A 72 -8.82 5.39 -11.01
C THR A 72 -7.74 6.22 -10.30
N LEU A 73 -8.19 7.10 -9.41
CA LEU A 73 -7.33 7.93 -8.56
C LEU A 73 -7.04 7.25 -7.23
N ALA A 74 -8.07 6.62 -6.62
CA ALA A 74 -7.96 5.93 -5.35
C ALA A 74 -9.02 4.84 -5.22
N VAL A 75 -8.73 3.85 -4.38
CA VAL A 75 -9.71 2.87 -3.89
C VAL A 75 -9.84 3.08 -2.39
N MET A 76 -11.04 3.42 -1.95
CA MET A 76 -11.41 3.67 -0.58
C MET A 76 -12.14 2.44 -0.02
N GLN A 77 -11.92 2.13 1.25
CA GLN A 77 -12.46 0.92 1.89
C GLN A 77 -13.17 1.26 3.21
N THR A 78 -13.74 0.27 3.85
CA THR A 78 -14.34 0.41 5.19
C THR A 78 -13.44 1.17 6.14
N GLY A 79 -13.98 2.19 6.81
CA GLY A 79 -13.27 3.10 7.70
C GLY A 79 -12.81 4.40 7.03
N ASP A 80 -12.73 4.44 5.69
CA ASP A 80 -12.38 5.64 4.94
C ASP A 80 -13.56 6.60 4.79
N PHE A 81 -13.23 7.84 4.39
CA PHE A 81 -14.21 8.87 4.03
C PHE A 81 -13.79 9.60 2.75
N PHE A 82 -14.76 10.15 2.03
CA PHE A 82 -14.55 10.86 0.78
C PHE A 82 -15.62 11.96 0.56
N GLY A 83 -15.36 12.83 -0.41
CA GLY A 83 -16.21 13.96 -0.69
C GLY A 83 -16.06 15.11 0.30
N GLU A 84 -15.04 15.08 1.13
CA GLU A 84 -14.71 16.05 2.18
C GLU A 84 -14.37 17.44 1.66
N MET A 85 -13.90 17.55 0.40
CA MET A 85 -13.60 18.84 -0.23
C MET A 85 -14.84 19.75 -0.25
N ALA A 86 -16.03 19.16 -0.31
CA ALA A 86 -17.28 19.89 -0.24
C ALA A 86 -17.50 20.63 1.10
N LEU A 87 -16.80 20.24 2.17
CA LEU A 87 -16.83 20.98 3.44
C LEU A 87 -16.02 22.28 3.38
N LEU A 88 -14.92 22.26 2.65
CA LEU A 88 -13.92 23.33 2.60
C LEU A 88 -14.17 24.27 1.42
N GLU A 89 -14.57 23.72 0.29
CA GLU A 89 -14.72 24.41 -0.98
C GLU A 89 -16.18 24.33 -1.46
N ARG A 90 -16.65 25.39 -2.14
CA ARG A 90 -17.96 25.39 -2.78
C ARG A 90 -17.86 24.95 -4.26
N GLU A 91 -16.82 24.19 -4.55
CA GLU A 91 -16.52 23.70 -5.89
C GLU A 91 -17.30 22.43 -6.21
N PRO A 92 -17.57 22.17 -7.49
CA PRO A 92 -18.12 20.90 -7.95
C PRO A 92 -17.23 19.71 -7.60
N ARG A 93 -17.80 18.49 -7.59
CA ARG A 93 -17.04 17.26 -7.36
C ARG A 93 -15.84 17.16 -8.30
N SER A 94 -14.64 17.01 -7.77
CA SER A 94 -13.38 16.91 -8.53
C SER A 94 -13.18 15.57 -9.24
N ALA A 95 -13.96 14.55 -8.88
CA ALA A 95 -13.93 13.20 -9.42
C ALA A 95 -15.26 12.49 -9.21
N SER A 96 -15.47 11.37 -9.88
CA SER A 96 -16.61 10.47 -9.68
C SER A 96 -16.32 9.44 -8.61
N ALA A 97 -17.35 9.00 -7.86
CA ALA A 97 -17.25 7.92 -6.87
C ALA A 97 -18.18 6.76 -7.27
N VAL A 98 -17.64 5.54 -7.39
CA VAL A 98 -18.36 4.34 -7.84
C VAL A 98 -18.12 3.20 -6.86
N ALA A 99 -19.19 2.48 -6.48
CA ALA A 99 -19.08 1.32 -5.62
C ALA A 99 -18.45 0.13 -6.37
N LEU A 100 -17.34 -0.43 -5.85
CA LEU A 100 -16.71 -1.63 -6.41
C LEU A 100 -17.43 -2.92 -6.02
N GLU A 101 -18.05 -2.92 -4.85
CA GLU A 101 -18.82 -4.02 -4.28
C GLU A 101 -20.03 -3.45 -3.54
N PRO A 102 -21.01 -4.25 -3.09
CA PRO A 102 -22.12 -3.75 -2.28
C PRO A 102 -21.56 -2.97 -1.07
N THR A 103 -21.92 -1.71 -0.95
CA THR A 103 -21.31 -0.76 -0.02
C THR A 103 -22.38 -0.09 0.83
N VAL A 104 -22.09 0.08 2.12
CA VAL A 104 -22.90 0.85 3.06
C VAL A 104 -22.18 2.16 3.37
N LEU A 105 -22.81 3.26 3.06
CA LEU A 105 -22.31 4.60 3.32
C LEU A 105 -23.09 5.27 4.45
N LEU A 106 -22.39 6.00 5.31
CA LEU A 106 -22.97 6.99 6.20
C LEU A 106 -22.77 8.36 5.55
N VAL A 107 -23.86 9.04 5.27
CA VAL A 107 -23.90 10.29 4.49
C VAL A 107 -24.17 11.44 5.43
N LEU A 108 -23.27 12.44 5.45
CA LEU A 108 -23.41 13.67 6.23
C LEU A 108 -23.65 14.86 5.28
N PRO A 109 -24.84 15.47 5.30
CA PRO A 109 -25.09 16.69 4.50
C PRO A 109 -24.16 17.82 4.92
N VAL A 110 -23.54 18.48 3.94
CA VAL A 110 -22.61 19.61 4.19
C VAL A 110 -23.32 20.77 4.86
N GLU A 111 -24.61 20.97 4.58
CA GLU A 111 -25.41 22.04 5.19
C GLU A 111 -25.54 21.88 6.71
N ASP A 112 -25.68 20.64 7.23
CA ASP A 112 -25.74 20.37 8.65
C ASP A 112 -24.42 20.76 9.32
N VAL A 113 -23.28 20.42 8.72
CA VAL A 113 -21.96 20.81 9.22
C VAL A 113 -21.81 22.34 9.23
N ARG A 114 -22.17 23.00 8.13
CA ARG A 114 -22.10 24.46 8.02
C ARG A 114 -22.99 25.16 9.05
N ALA A 115 -24.18 24.64 9.29
CA ALA A 115 -25.07 25.17 10.33
C ALA A 115 -24.42 25.09 11.72
N TRP A 116 -23.76 23.98 12.04
CA TRP A 116 -23.03 23.84 13.32
C TRP A 116 -21.84 24.78 13.42
N LEU A 117 -21.07 24.94 12.33
CA LEU A 117 -19.94 25.84 12.27
C LEU A 117 -20.35 27.31 12.51
N SER A 118 -21.59 27.67 12.14
CA SER A 118 -22.13 29.02 12.32
C SER A 118 -22.76 29.27 13.70
N ALA A 119 -23.21 28.20 14.37
CA ALA A 119 -24.00 28.32 15.60
C ALA A 119 -23.15 28.42 16.88
N ASP A 120 -21.96 27.81 16.95
CA ASP A 120 -21.10 27.82 18.14
C ASP A 120 -19.63 27.82 17.73
N SER A 121 -18.87 28.84 18.17
CA SER A 121 -17.45 29.01 17.83
C SER A 121 -16.51 27.91 18.35
N ARG A 122 -16.95 27.06 19.29
CA ARG A 122 -16.14 25.96 19.86
C ARG A 122 -16.32 24.64 19.14
N VAL A 123 -17.43 24.43 18.45
CA VAL A 123 -17.74 23.21 17.69
C VAL A 123 -16.80 23.04 16.47
N PRO A 124 -16.48 24.09 15.70
CA PRO A 124 -15.68 23.95 14.49
C PRO A 124 -14.37 23.22 14.69
N LEU A 125 -13.58 23.64 15.66
CA LEU A 125 -12.24 23.11 15.88
C LEU A 125 -12.26 21.61 16.27
N ARG A 126 -13.17 21.25 17.19
CA ARG A 126 -13.32 19.88 17.70
C ARG A 126 -13.88 18.90 16.65
N LEU A 127 -14.66 19.42 15.70
CA LEU A 127 -15.20 18.63 14.61
C LEU A 127 -14.20 18.49 13.47
N LEU A 128 -13.51 19.56 13.09
CA LEU A 128 -12.64 19.59 11.92
C LEU A 128 -11.24 19.01 12.19
N LEU A 129 -10.74 19.08 13.41
CA LEU A 129 -9.39 18.61 13.75
C LEU A 129 -9.14 17.15 13.34
N PRO A 130 -10.01 16.17 13.64
CA PRO A 130 -9.84 14.78 13.17
C PRO A 130 -9.79 14.66 11.64
N PHE A 131 -10.55 15.49 10.91
CA PHE A 131 -10.48 15.48 9.44
C PHE A 131 -9.15 16.04 8.93
N VAL A 132 -8.66 17.13 9.53
CA VAL A 132 -7.36 17.71 9.17
C VAL A 132 -6.24 16.72 9.46
N GLU A 133 -6.27 16.03 10.58
CA GLU A 133 -5.30 14.99 10.93
C GLU A 133 -5.33 13.83 9.93
N ALA A 134 -6.52 13.34 9.59
CA ALA A 134 -6.69 12.26 8.62
C ALA A 134 -6.23 12.66 7.20
N LEU A 135 -6.56 13.88 6.75
CA LEU A 135 -6.12 14.41 5.45
C LEU A 135 -4.60 14.62 5.43
N SER A 136 -4.02 15.13 6.52
CA SER A 136 -2.58 15.28 6.65
C SER A 136 -1.85 13.93 6.62
N ALA A 137 -2.41 12.90 7.26
CA ALA A 137 -1.88 11.54 7.20
C ALA A 137 -1.95 10.99 5.76
N ARG A 138 -3.08 11.16 5.07
CA ARG A 138 -3.26 10.74 3.66
C ARG A 138 -2.28 11.46 2.73
N LEU A 139 -2.08 12.77 2.93
CA LEU A 139 -1.12 13.54 2.14
C LEU A 139 0.31 13.03 2.35
N ARG A 140 0.71 12.78 3.59
CA ARG A 140 2.04 12.21 3.89
C ARG A 140 2.22 10.84 3.23
N GLU A 141 1.22 9.97 3.29
CA GLU A 141 1.25 8.65 2.65
C GLU A 141 1.42 8.78 1.13
N THR A 142 0.60 9.60 0.47
CA THR A 142 0.70 9.84 -0.98
C THR A 142 2.05 10.42 -1.37
N THR A 143 2.56 11.40 -0.61
CA THR A 143 3.88 11.99 -0.87
C THR A 143 4.98 10.95 -0.73
N ARG A 144 4.90 10.06 0.27
CA ARG A 144 5.85 8.96 0.46
C ARG A 144 5.84 7.98 -0.71
N GLU A 145 4.65 7.57 -1.17
CA GLU A 145 4.50 6.71 -2.35
C GLU A 145 5.13 7.37 -3.59
N MET A 146 4.80 8.63 -3.85
CA MET A 146 5.36 9.36 -5.01
C MET A 146 6.88 9.47 -4.94
N THR A 147 7.43 9.76 -3.76
CA THR A 147 8.88 9.84 -3.55
C THR A 147 9.55 8.50 -3.78
N LEU A 148 8.96 7.40 -3.29
CA LEU A 148 9.47 6.06 -3.55
C LEU A 148 9.50 5.75 -5.04
N PHE A 149 8.38 5.93 -5.74
CA PHE A 149 8.30 5.65 -7.19
C PHE A 149 9.24 6.52 -8.02
N PHE A 150 9.38 7.80 -7.67
CA PHE A 150 10.33 8.69 -8.32
C PHE A 150 11.78 8.20 -8.14
N ASN A 151 12.18 7.84 -6.91
CA ASN A 151 13.52 7.36 -6.64
C ASN A 151 13.79 6.00 -7.29
N VAL A 152 12.81 5.08 -7.27
CA VAL A 152 12.88 3.82 -8.00
C VAL A 152 13.09 4.06 -9.50
N GLY A 153 12.29 4.94 -10.11
CA GLY A 153 12.45 5.31 -11.50
C GLY A 153 13.87 5.82 -11.83
N ARG A 154 14.45 6.63 -10.93
CA ARG A 154 15.82 7.11 -11.07
C ARG A 154 16.87 5.99 -11.03
N VAL A 155 16.70 5.01 -10.13
CA VAL A 155 17.57 3.84 -10.04
C VAL A 155 17.49 3.00 -11.32
N LEU A 156 16.28 2.78 -11.85
CA LEU A 156 16.06 1.96 -13.06
C LEU A 156 16.71 2.56 -14.33
N VAL A 157 16.79 3.88 -14.42
CA VAL A 157 17.41 4.59 -15.58
C VAL A 157 18.94 4.40 -15.61
N GLN A 158 19.59 4.13 -14.47
CA GLN A 158 21.05 3.99 -14.40
C GLN A 158 21.58 2.67 -14.99
N ASP A 159 20.69 1.73 -15.36
CA ASP A 159 21.03 0.44 -15.96
C ASP A 159 22.08 -0.39 -15.17
N PRO A 160 21.95 -0.53 -13.84
CA PRO A 160 22.88 -1.31 -13.02
C PRO A 160 22.76 -2.81 -13.32
N ASP A 161 23.77 -3.59 -12.95
CA ASP A 161 23.61 -5.04 -12.88
C ASP A 161 22.58 -5.43 -11.79
N SER A 162 22.12 -6.69 -11.82
CA SER A 162 21.04 -7.14 -10.93
C SER A 162 21.37 -7.03 -9.45
N HIS A 163 22.63 -7.23 -9.06
CA HIS A 163 23.08 -7.12 -7.67
C HIS A 163 23.07 -5.67 -7.19
N ARG A 164 23.65 -4.78 -7.99
CA ARG A 164 23.67 -3.34 -7.69
C ARG A 164 22.28 -2.75 -7.70
N LEU A 165 21.45 -3.16 -8.67
CA LEU A 165 20.04 -2.77 -8.75
C LEU A 165 19.30 -3.15 -7.46
N GLY A 166 19.44 -4.40 -7.00
CA GLY A 166 18.80 -4.88 -5.78
C GLY A 166 19.22 -4.10 -4.54
N ALA A 167 20.52 -3.78 -4.40
CA ALA A 167 21.05 -3.02 -3.27
C ALA A 167 20.52 -1.57 -3.26
N GLU A 168 20.56 -0.87 -4.40
CA GLU A 168 20.07 0.51 -4.53
C GLU A 168 18.55 0.61 -4.32
N LEU A 169 17.80 -0.39 -4.78
CA LEU A 169 16.36 -0.49 -4.53
C LEU A 169 16.07 -0.72 -3.05
N LEU A 170 16.82 -1.59 -2.37
CA LEU A 170 16.65 -1.82 -0.94
C LEU A 170 16.88 -0.53 -0.13
N ASP A 171 17.93 0.22 -0.46
CA ASP A 171 18.19 1.52 0.16
C ASP A 171 17.05 2.51 -0.06
N THR A 172 16.53 2.55 -1.29
CA THR A 172 15.39 3.39 -1.65
C THR A 172 14.12 3.02 -0.88
N VAL A 173 13.88 1.71 -0.70
CA VAL A 173 12.74 1.19 0.07
C VAL A 173 12.85 1.60 1.54
N ILE A 174 14.02 1.40 2.16
CA ILE A 174 14.23 1.74 3.58
C ILE A 174 13.96 3.22 3.85
N LEU A 175 14.40 4.11 2.95
CA LEU A 175 14.17 5.55 3.06
C LEU A 175 12.70 5.97 2.97
N ALA A 176 11.82 5.07 2.53
CA ALA A 176 10.37 5.33 2.50
C ALA A 176 9.68 5.11 3.85
N PHE A 177 10.40 4.66 4.87
CA PHE A 177 9.88 4.44 6.22
C PHE A 177 10.48 5.45 7.21
N ASP A 178 9.65 5.92 8.15
CA ASP A 178 10.05 6.95 9.13
C ASP A 178 10.94 6.35 10.24
N ASP A 179 10.63 5.12 10.65
CA ASP A 179 11.36 4.42 11.69
C ASP A 179 12.40 3.46 11.09
N PRO A 180 13.47 3.15 11.79
CA PRO A 180 14.46 2.21 11.33
C PRO A 180 13.85 0.81 11.18
N VAL A 181 13.69 0.38 9.95
CA VAL A 181 13.29 -0.98 9.60
C VAL A 181 14.51 -1.82 9.24
N THR A 182 14.45 -3.09 9.55
CA THR A 182 15.41 -4.05 9.02
C THR A 182 14.88 -4.61 7.71
N ALA A 183 15.74 -4.70 6.71
CA ALA A 183 15.30 -5.09 5.37
C ALA A 183 16.34 -5.94 4.65
N GLY A 184 15.86 -6.90 3.87
CA GLY A 184 16.67 -7.74 2.99
C GLY A 184 16.02 -7.91 1.63
N PHE A 185 16.86 -8.11 0.63
CA PHE A 185 16.45 -8.42 -0.73
C PHE A 185 17.12 -9.70 -1.19
N TRP A 186 16.32 -10.67 -1.61
CA TRP A 186 16.75 -11.96 -2.13
C TRP A 186 16.39 -12.07 -3.61
N LEU A 187 17.31 -12.63 -4.40
CA LEU A 187 17.12 -12.96 -5.81
C LEU A 187 17.23 -14.48 -6.01
N TRP A 188 16.43 -14.99 -6.91
CA TRP A 188 16.55 -16.37 -7.36
C TRP A 188 17.84 -16.58 -8.13
N ASN A 189 18.60 -17.62 -7.76
CA ASN A 189 19.77 -18.08 -8.49
C ASN A 189 19.47 -19.42 -9.16
N ASP A 190 19.43 -19.42 -10.49
CA ASP A 190 19.14 -20.63 -11.30
C ASP A 190 20.19 -21.73 -11.17
N PHE A 191 21.43 -21.39 -10.78
CA PHE A 191 22.50 -22.37 -10.60
C PHE A 191 22.38 -23.15 -9.30
N SER A 192 22.13 -22.46 -8.19
CA SER A 192 21.95 -23.08 -6.88
C SER A 192 20.53 -23.62 -6.67
N GLY A 193 19.55 -23.11 -7.40
CA GLY A 193 18.13 -23.40 -7.19
C GLY A 193 17.61 -22.83 -5.87
N GLU A 194 18.16 -21.70 -5.42
CA GLU A 194 17.83 -21.05 -4.15
C GLU A 194 17.73 -19.53 -4.30
N TYR A 195 17.07 -18.90 -3.32
CA TYR A 195 17.06 -17.45 -3.21
C TYR A 195 18.30 -16.98 -2.43
N GLU A 196 19.15 -16.21 -3.08
CA GLU A 196 20.37 -15.64 -2.48
C GLU A 196 20.13 -14.21 -2.04
N MET A 197 20.59 -13.86 -0.83
CA MET A 197 20.48 -12.50 -0.35
C MET A 197 21.49 -11.59 -1.06
N ILE A 198 20.97 -10.63 -1.81
CA ILE A 198 21.76 -9.66 -2.58
C ILE A 198 22.16 -8.47 -1.71
N ALA A 199 21.23 -8.01 -0.88
CA ALA A 199 21.43 -6.88 0.01
C ALA A 199 20.67 -7.09 1.31
N GLY A 200 21.19 -6.56 2.41
CA GLY A 200 20.51 -6.60 3.71
C GLY A 200 20.99 -5.49 4.63
N LYS A 201 20.09 -5.04 5.50
CA LYS A 201 20.35 -4.03 6.54
C LYS A 201 19.68 -4.42 7.84
N GLY A 202 20.27 -3.97 8.96
CA GLY A 202 19.79 -4.28 10.29
C GLY A 202 19.98 -5.76 10.62
N LEU A 203 18.91 -6.46 10.99
CA LEU A 203 18.93 -7.89 11.28
C LEU A 203 19.42 -8.74 10.09
N TRP A 204 19.12 -8.31 8.86
CA TRP A 204 19.49 -8.97 7.62
C TRP A 204 20.91 -8.60 7.17
N THR A 205 21.89 -8.80 8.05
CA THR A 205 23.31 -8.57 7.78
C THR A 205 24.00 -9.82 7.22
N GLU A 206 25.33 -9.73 7.00
CA GLU A 206 26.15 -10.83 6.46
C GLU A 206 26.02 -12.16 7.21
N ALA A 207 25.75 -12.13 8.52
CA ALA A 207 25.51 -13.34 9.31
C ALA A 207 24.28 -14.13 8.85
N HIS A 208 23.35 -13.49 8.12
CA HIS A 208 22.14 -14.07 7.58
C HIS A 208 22.15 -14.17 6.04
N ARG A 209 23.30 -13.95 5.41
CA ARG A 209 23.53 -14.08 3.96
C ARG A 209 23.42 -15.50 3.41
N GLY A 210 22.99 -16.46 4.22
CA GLY A 210 22.71 -17.80 3.73
C GLY A 210 21.68 -17.80 2.61
N ALA A 211 21.89 -18.61 1.59
CA ALA A 211 20.89 -18.92 0.60
C ALA A 211 19.64 -19.47 1.27
N ARG A 212 18.46 -19.05 0.83
CA ARG A 212 17.16 -19.52 1.32
C ARG A 212 16.58 -20.50 0.32
N SER A 213 16.49 -21.74 0.72
CA SER A 213 15.84 -22.74 -0.09
C SER A 213 14.31 -22.55 -0.07
N GLU A 214 13.63 -23.12 -1.07
CA GLU A 214 12.18 -23.22 -1.04
C GLU A 214 11.65 -24.01 0.18
N LYS A 215 12.55 -24.61 0.98
CA LYS A 215 12.23 -25.30 2.25
C LYS A 215 12.15 -24.36 3.45
N ASP A 216 12.66 -23.12 3.35
CA ASP A 216 12.41 -22.11 4.39
C ASP A 216 10.92 -21.78 4.43
N PRO A 217 10.24 -21.91 5.56
CA PRO A 217 8.79 -21.83 5.62
C PRO A 217 8.22 -20.50 5.11
N LEU A 218 8.92 -19.37 5.30
CA LEU A 218 8.48 -18.07 4.80
C LEU A 218 8.62 -18.01 3.27
N PHE A 219 9.77 -18.43 2.74
CA PHE A 219 10.02 -18.40 1.29
C PHE A 219 9.18 -19.44 0.54
N ALA A 220 8.94 -20.60 1.15
CA ALA A 220 8.01 -21.59 0.63
C ALA A 220 6.60 -21.00 0.48
N TRP A 221 6.11 -20.32 1.52
CA TRP A 221 4.79 -19.68 1.48
C TRP A 221 4.71 -18.59 0.40
N LEU A 222 5.72 -17.71 0.33
CA LEU A 222 5.78 -16.63 -0.65
C LEU A 222 5.83 -17.15 -2.10
N THR A 223 6.58 -18.25 -2.32
CA THR A 223 6.71 -18.89 -3.65
C THR A 223 5.42 -19.57 -4.07
N GLU A 224 4.75 -20.27 -3.14
CA GLU A 224 3.49 -20.97 -3.41
C GLU A 224 2.34 -19.99 -3.65
N LYS A 225 2.15 -19.03 -2.74
CA LYS A 225 1.01 -18.10 -2.79
C LYS A 225 1.22 -16.99 -3.81
N LYS A 226 2.48 -16.62 -4.10
CA LYS A 226 2.83 -15.47 -4.97
C LYS A 226 2.18 -14.16 -4.53
N GLU A 227 1.89 -14.04 -3.24
CA GLU A 227 1.24 -12.92 -2.59
C GLU A 227 2.15 -12.24 -1.58
N CYS A 228 1.84 -11.00 -1.24
CA CYS A 228 2.55 -10.29 -0.18
C CYS A 228 2.17 -10.88 1.19
N ALA A 229 3.16 -11.22 2.01
CA ALA A 229 2.97 -11.57 3.40
C ALA A 229 3.02 -10.29 4.24
N LEU A 230 1.88 -9.90 4.79
CA LEU A 230 1.78 -8.86 5.81
C LEU A 230 1.41 -9.54 7.14
N SER A 231 2.32 -9.51 8.10
CA SER A 231 2.11 -9.94 9.47
C SER A 231 2.24 -8.72 10.39
N THR A 232 1.13 -8.29 10.96
CA THR A 232 1.09 -7.12 11.85
C THR A 232 1.51 -7.48 13.27
N ASP A 233 1.33 -8.72 13.69
CA ASP A 233 1.82 -9.27 14.95
C ASP A 233 2.46 -10.63 14.65
N TRP A 234 3.77 -10.61 14.40
CA TRP A 234 4.51 -11.80 13.97
C TRP A 234 4.40 -12.98 14.93
N PRO A 235 4.59 -12.81 16.26
CA PRO A 235 4.47 -13.93 17.20
C PRO A 235 3.08 -14.55 17.27
N ALA A 236 2.03 -13.82 16.95
CA ALA A 236 0.65 -14.28 17.03
C ALA A 236 0.10 -14.77 15.67
N ASP A 237 0.86 -14.65 14.59
CA ASP A 237 0.40 -15.00 13.24
C ASP A 237 0.58 -16.50 12.96
N GLU A 238 -0.49 -17.25 13.14
CA GLU A 238 -0.52 -18.71 12.97
C GLU A 238 -0.11 -19.18 11.56
N ARG A 239 -0.27 -18.33 10.53
CA ARG A 239 0.14 -18.65 9.16
C ARG A 239 1.65 -18.95 9.05
N PHE A 240 2.44 -18.36 9.94
CA PHE A 240 3.89 -18.42 9.92
C PHE A 240 4.48 -19.10 11.16
N ALA A 241 3.70 -19.89 11.90
CA ALA A 241 4.13 -20.55 13.13
C ALA A 241 5.46 -21.33 12.98
N THR A 242 5.68 -22.00 11.84
CA THR A 242 6.92 -22.71 11.56
C THR A 242 8.09 -21.77 11.23
N ALA A 243 7.83 -20.60 10.64
CA ALA A 243 8.85 -19.61 10.32
C ALA A 243 9.26 -18.77 11.54
N GLN A 244 8.37 -18.61 12.53
CA GLN A 244 8.64 -17.83 13.75
C GLN A 244 9.82 -18.37 14.54
N ALA A 245 10.05 -19.69 14.54
CA ALA A 245 11.21 -20.31 15.21
C ALA A 245 12.54 -19.84 14.64
N ALA A 246 12.60 -19.52 13.34
CA ALA A 246 13.80 -18.99 12.71
C ALA A 246 14.00 -17.48 12.97
N TRP A 247 12.93 -16.76 13.33
CA TRP A 247 12.92 -15.30 13.46
C TRP A 247 12.19 -14.84 14.74
N PRO A 248 12.66 -15.23 15.93
CA PRO A 248 11.94 -14.99 17.19
C PRO A 248 11.94 -13.52 17.64
N SER A 249 12.85 -12.71 17.14
CA SER A 249 12.98 -11.29 17.50
C SER A 249 11.97 -10.39 16.76
N LEU A 250 11.35 -10.87 15.69
CA LEU A 250 10.44 -10.04 14.90
C LEU A 250 9.14 -9.74 15.64
N ARG A 251 8.62 -8.54 15.45
CA ARG A 251 7.30 -8.11 15.95
C ARG A 251 6.30 -7.88 14.83
N SER A 252 6.76 -7.36 13.69
CA SER A 252 5.95 -7.27 12.48
C SER A 252 6.81 -7.52 11.25
N LEU A 253 6.18 -7.99 10.16
CA LEU A 253 6.86 -8.37 8.93
C LEU A 253 6.03 -7.99 7.71
N LEU A 254 6.71 -7.51 6.68
CA LEU A 254 6.16 -7.31 5.35
C LEU A 254 7.11 -7.91 4.32
N ALA A 255 6.70 -8.99 3.67
CA ALA A 255 7.45 -9.61 2.59
C ALA A 255 6.68 -9.49 1.27
N VAL A 256 7.38 -9.03 0.22
CA VAL A 256 6.77 -8.72 -1.07
C VAL A 256 7.54 -9.43 -2.17
N PRO A 257 6.87 -10.31 -2.94
CA PRO A 257 7.47 -10.96 -4.10
C PRO A 257 7.67 -9.96 -5.25
N VAL A 258 8.81 -10.04 -5.91
CA VAL A 258 9.03 -9.43 -7.22
C VAL A 258 8.52 -10.44 -8.26
N PRO A 259 7.46 -10.11 -9.01
CA PRO A 259 6.82 -11.09 -9.90
C PRO A 259 7.75 -11.54 -11.03
N GLY A 260 7.61 -12.78 -11.43
CA GLY A 260 8.25 -13.40 -12.60
C GLY A 260 7.33 -14.45 -13.20
N ASP A 261 7.61 -14.90 -14.42
CA ASP A 261 6.71 -15.76 -15.19
C ASP A 261 6.39 -17.09 -14.51
N ARG A 262 7.40 -17.81 -14.07
CA ARG A 262 7.24 -19.16 -13.45
C ARG A 262 7.18 -19.08 -11.94
N ARG A 263 8.07 -18.28 -11.36
CA ARG A 263 8.24 -18.05 -9.92
C ARG A 263 8.57 -16.59 -9.65
N PRO A 264 8.46 -16.08 -8.42
CA PRO A 264 8.99 -14.78 -8.08
C PRO A 264 10.49 -14.69 -8.42
N ILE A 265 10.90 -13.59 -9.05
CA ILE A 265 12.31 -13.27 -9.35
C ILE A 265 13.09 -13.10 -8.05
N GLY A 266 12.43 -12.55 -7.03
CA GLY A 266 13.04 -12.28 -5.73
C GLY A 266 12.01 -11.83 -4.71
N PHE A 267 12.50 -11.44 -3.52
CA PHE A 267 11.68 -10.97 -2.41
C PHE A 267 12.30 -9.78 -1.72
N PHE A 268 11.51 -8.75 -1.48
CA PHE A 268 11.80 -7.74 -0.47
C PHE A 268 11.17 -8.19 0.85
N VAL A 269 11.98 -8.31 1.90
CA VAL A 269 11.52 -8.66 3.25
C VAL A 269 11.90 -7.54 4.19
N LEU A 270 10.89 -6.89 4.77
CA LEU A 270 11.05 -5.83 5.76
C LEU A 270 10.53 -6.34 7.10
N SER A 271 11.21 -6.01 8.15
CA SER A 271 10.81 -6.39 9.50
C SER A 271 11.04 -5.26 10.50
N HIS A 272 10.26 -5.29 11.57
CA HIS A 272 10.43 -4.42 12.72
C HIS A 272 10.53 -5.28 13.98
N GLU A 273 11.58 -5.05 14.81
CA GLU A 273 11.90 -5.89 15.95
C GLU A 273 11.22 -5.44 17.26
N VAL A 274 10.73 -4.21 17.30
CA VAL A 274 10.18 -3.60 18.52
C VAL A 274 8.66 -3.39 18.42
N MET A 275 8.17 -2.89 17.30
CA MET A 275 6.77 -2.51 17.15
C MET A 275 5.93 -3.57 16.44
N PRO A 276 4.94 -4.18 17.12
CA PRO A 276 3.84 -4.84 16.41
C PRO A 276 2.99 -3.79 15.67
N HIS A 277 2.23 -4.22 14.69
CA HIS A 277 1.35 -3.38 13.88
C HIS A 277 2.03 -2.21 13.14
N TYR A 278 3.38 -2.27 12.99
CA TYR A 278 4.11 -1.24 12.26
C TYR A 278 3.77 -1.22 10.77
N PHE A 279 3.80 -2.40 10.13
CA PHE A 279 3.44 -2.48 8.72
C PHE A 279 1.92 -2.50 8.54
N THR A 280 1.46 -1.70 7.58
CA THR A 280 0.06 -1.47 7.28
C THR A 280 -0.31 -2.00 5.89
N PRO A 281 -1.61 -2.18 5.57
CA PRO A 281 -2.05 -2.48 4.22
C PRO A 281 -1.59 -1.44 3.17
N ALA A 282 -1.38 -0.19 3.57
CA ALA A 282 -0.83 0.86 2.73
C ALA A 282 0.63 0.58 2.35
N HIS A 283 1.47 0.25 3.33
CA HIS A 283 2.85 -0.17 3.08
C HIS A 283 2.92 -1.37 2.14
N ARG A 284 2.02 -2.34 2.32
CA ARG A 284 1.91 -3.50 1.41
C ARG A 284 1.60 -3.08 -0.02
N ARG A 285 0.60 -2.20 -0.24
CA ARG A 285 0.25 -1.71 -1.59
C ARG A 285 1.40 -0.96 -2.24
N MET A 286 2.03 -0.06 -1.51
CA MET A 286 3.17 0.74 -1.96
C MET A 286 4.33 -0.16 -2.44
N LEU A 287 4.75 -1.12 -1.63
CA LEU A 287 5.86 -2.02 -1.97
C LEU A 287 5.49 -3.01 -3.08
N ALA A 288 4.24 -3.50 -3.12
CA ALA A 288 3.77 -4.35 -4.21
C ALA A 288 3.77 -3.58 -5.55
N GLY A 289 3.35 -2.33 -5.54
CA GLY A 289 3.43 -1.45 -6.72
C GLY A 289 4.88 -1.26 -7.20
N MET A 290 5.80 -1.02 -6.27
CA MET A 290 7.23 -0.93 -6.57
C MET A 290 7.77 -2.24 -7.12
N ALA A 291 7.46 -3.39 -6.51
CA ALA A 291 7.92 -4.70 -6.97
C ALA A 291 7.45 -4.99 -8.42
N ASN A 292 6.21 -4.66 -8.76
CA ASN A 292 5.70 -4.75 -10.12
C ASN A 292 6.44 -3.82 -11.10
N LEU A 293 6.78 -2.62 -10.67
CA LEU A 293 7.50 -1.65 -11.50
C LEU A 293 8.93 -2.10 -11.83
N VAL A 294 9.61 -2.75 -10.89
CA VAL A 294 11.01 -3.15 -11.04
C VAL A 294 11.20 -4.51 -11.71
N ALA A 295 10.18 -5.37 -11.72
CA ALA A 295 10.26 -6.73 -12.27
C ALA A 295 10.81 -6.79 -13.71
N PRO A 296 10.35 -5.98 -14.69
CA PRO A 296 10.88 -6.01 -16.05
C PRO A 296 12.37 -5.65 -16.15
N SER A 297 12.87 -4.85 -15.21
CA SER A 297 14.30 -4.47 -15.19
C SER A 297 15.19 -5.60 -14.73
N PHE A 298 14.71 -6.41 -13.77
CA PHE A 298 15.40 -7.63 -13.38
C PHE A 298 15.41 -8.66 -14.52
N ASP A 299 14.28 -8.90 -15.19
CA ASP A 299 14.23 -9.78 -16.36
C ASP A 299 15.22 -9.36 -17.45
N SER A 300 15.26 -8.05 -17.74
CA SER A 300 16.21 -7.49 -18.71
C SER A 300 17.66 -7.64 -18.27
N ALA A 301 17.97 -7.51 -16.99
CA ALA A 301 19.31 -7.70 -16.44
C ALA A 301 19.74 -9.17 -16.53
N PHE A 302 18.85 -10.11 -16.23
CA PHE A 302 19.12 -11.54 -16.37
C PHE A 302 19.40 -11.94 -17.82
N LEU A 303 18.56 -11.53 -18.76
CA LEU A 303 18.77 -11.81 -20.20
C LEU A 303 20.11 -11.27 -20.70
N ARG A 304 20.56 -10.11 -20.19
CA ARG A 304 21.88 -9.56 -20.55
C ARG A 304 23.03 -10.38 -19.97
N LEU A 305 22.89 -10.88 -18.74
CA LEU A 305 23.89 -11.75 -18.12
C LEU A 305 24.00 -13.08 -18.86
N GLU A 306 22.90 -13.73 -19.21
CA GLU A 306 22.90 -14.95 -20.02
C GLU A 306 23.59 -14.75 -21.37
N LYS A 307 23.21 -13.67 -22.07
CA LYS A 307 23.83 -13.35 -23.38
C LYS A 307 25.34 -13.12 -23.28
N ARG A 308 25.79 -12.38 -22.27
CA ARG A 308 27.23 -12.15 -22.02
C ARG A 308 27.95 -13.45 -21.67
N SER A 309 27.33 -14.34 -20.89
CA SER A 309 27.90 -15.64 -20.55
C SER A 309 28.01 -16.56 -21.77
N GLN A 310 26.98 -16.58 -22.60
CA GLN A 310 27.03 -17.34 -23.89
C GLN A 310 28.08 -16.80 -24.85
N GLU A 311 28.21 -15.48 -24.97
CA GLU A 311 29.25 -14.86 -25.78
C GLU A 311 30.67 -15.20 -25.29
N LYS A 312 30.90 -15.20 -23.96
CA LYS A 312 32.17 -15.62 -23.37
C LYS A 312 32.47 -17.08 -23.64
N LEU A 313 31.50 -17.97 -23.49
CA LEU A 313 31.63 -19.40 -23.79
C LEU A 313 31.91 -19.66 -25.30
N ASN A 314 31.26 -18.92 -26.19
CA ASN A 314 31.50 -19.03 -27.64
C ASN A 314 32.89 -18.52 -28.02
N ARG A 315 33.38 -17.44 -27.44
CA ARG A 315 34.77 -16.96 -27.64
C ARG A 315 35.79 -17.99 -27.14
N ALA A 316 35.63 -18.49 -25.90
CA ALA A 316 36.50 -19.53 -25.38
C ALA A 316 36.54 -20.80 -26.23
N ARG A 317 35.42 -21.19 -26.87
CA ARG A 317 35.37 -22.29 -27.80
C ARG A 317 36.05 -22.01 -29.14
N GLN A 318 36.12 -20.76 -29.58
CA GLN A 318 36.84 -20.38 -30.79
C GLN A 318 38.34 -20.30 -30.61
N ASP A 319 38.78 -19.90 -29.39
CA ASP A 319 40.21 -19.83 -29.03
C ASP A 319 40.86 -21.21 -28.82
N TYR A 320 40.04 -22.26 -28.67
CA TYR A 320 40.49 -23.65 -28.54
C TYR A 320 40.42 -24.44 -29.87
N ARG A 321 40.09 -23.80 -31.00
CA ARG A 321 40.16 -24.37 -32.35
C ARG A 321 41.26 -23.73 -33.16
#